data_e5dfcd8dbb4989240fc86efe2c917022
#
_entry.id   e5dfcd8dbb4989240fc86efe2c917022
#
_cell.length_a   1.000
_cell.length_b   1.000
_cell.length_c   1.000
_cell.angle_alpha   90.00
_cell.angle_beta   90.00
_cell.angle_gamma   90.00
#
_symmetry.space_group_name_H-M   'P 1'
#
loop_
_entity.id
_entity.type
_entity.pdbx_description
1 polymer ?
#
loop_
_entity_poly.entity_id
_entity_poly.type
_entity_poly.pdbx_seq_one_letter_code
_entity_poly.pdbx_strand_id
1 'polypeptide(L)'
;MAYPYQKDLNMKPFEPNLSSLAVARDVLLTPFGLDEGKLITTLGTMFTHKVDYADLYFQFTKSEGWSLEEGIVKSGSFSIDQGVGVRAVSGDKTAFAYSDEISQAALLDAAALLDAGGDLDAAARSTCRTIR
;
A
#
# COMPACT_ATOMS: atom_id res chain seq x y z
N MET A 1 -21.34 27.87 24.38
CA MET A 1 -21.76 26.57 23.79
C MET A 1 -20.54 25.69 23.66
N ALA A 2 -20.41 24.72 24.52
CA ALA A 2 -19.38 23.71 24.36
C ALA A 2 -19.79 22.73 23.26
N TYR A 3 -18.99 22.58 22.23
CA TYR A 3 -19.18 21.54 21.23
C TYR A 3 -19.09 20.17 21.92
N PRO A 4 -20.02 19.24 21.71
CA PRO A 4 -20.03 17.92 22.36
C PRO A 4 -18.87 17.01 21.93
N TYR A 5 -17.89 17.53 21.21
CA TYR A 5 -16.78 16.77 20.62
C TYR A 5 -15.49 16.75 21.46
N GLN A 6 -15.53 17.24 22.69
CA GLN A 6 -14.32 17.42 23.50
C GLN A 6 -14.17 16.44 24.65
N LYS A 7 -14.86 15.28 24.60
CA LYS A 7 -14.81 14.33 25.72
C LYS A 7 -14.03 13.05 25.51
N ASP A 8 -13.50 12.79 24.34
CA ASP A 8 -12.77 11.53 24.08
C ASP A 8 -11.40 11.73 23.44
N LEU A 9 -10.59 12.68 23.98
CA LEU A 9 -9.16 12.77 23.66
C LEU A 9 -8.33 11.69 24.37
N ASN A 10 -8.95 10.65 24.85
CA ASN A 10 -8.27 9.42 25.24
C ASN A 10 -8.20 8.47 24.03
N MET A 11 -7.67 8.99 22.91
CA MET A 11 -7.30 8.14 21.78
C MET A 11 -6.21 7.20 22.27
N LYS A 12 -6.62 5.96 22.60
CA LYS A 12 -5.66 4.87 22.75
C LYS A 12 -4.83 4.82 21.48
N PRO A 13 -3.52 4.66 21.57
CA PRO A 13 -2.69 4.41 20.39
C PRO A 13 -3.35 3.29 19.59
N PHE A 14 -3.40 3.43 18.26
CA PHE A 14 -3.93 2.40 17.37
C PHE A 14 -3.14 1.12 17.62
N GLU A 15 -3.69 0.23 18.42
CA GLU A 15 -3.23 -1.15 18.50
C GLU A 15 -3.99 -1.92 17.43
N PRO A 16 -3.32 -2.36 16.35
CA PRO A 16 -3.96 -3.23 15.37
C PRO A 16 -4.40 -4.49 16.10
N ASN A 17 -5.70 -4.65 16.29
CA ASN A 17 -6.18 -5.89 16.87
C ASN A 17 -5.97 -7.03 15.85
N LEU A 18 -5.82 -8.25 16.34
CA LEU A 18 -5.61 -9.43 15.48
C LEU A 18 -6.69 -9.59 14.41
N SER A 19 -7.90 -9.09 14.65
CA SER A 19 -8.99 -9.11 13.67
C SER A 19 -8.74 -8.15 12.50
N SER A 20 -8.15 -6.98 12.74
CA SER A 20 -7.81 -6.01 11.68
C SER A 20 -6.71 -6.56 10.78
N LEU A 21 -5.72 -7.25 11.33
CA LEU A 21 -4.66 -7.90 10.56
C LEU A 21 -5.20 -9.06 9.72
N ALA A 22 -6.13 -9.84 10.26
CA ALA A 22 -6.79 -10.91 9.52
C ALA A 22 -7.58 -10.36 8.33
N VAL A 23 -8.37 -9.30 8.53
CA VAL A 23 -9.11 -8.64 7.46
C VAL A 23 -8.16 -8.07 6.41
N ALA A 24 -7.09 -7.41 6.81
CA ALA A 24 -6.09 -6.88 5.88
C ALA A 24 -5.45 -7.99 5.04
N ARG A 25 -5.09 -9.13 5.65
CA ARG A 25 -4.59 -10.31 4.93
C ARG A 25 -5.60 -10.82 3.93
N ASP A 26 -6.85 -10.99 4.33
CA ASP A 26 -7.91 -11.57 3.50
C ASP A 26 -8.29 -10.66 2.32
N VAL A 27 -8.13 -9.35 2.44
CA VAL A 27 -8.47 -8.38 1.39
C VAL A 27 -7.26 -8.05 0.50
N LEU A 28 -6.06 -7.92 1.09
CA LEU A 28 -4.89 -7.36 0.41
C LEU A 28 -3.88 -8.42 -0.04
N LEU A 29 -3.87 -9.61 0.55
CA LEU A 29 -2.88 -10.64 0.26
C LEU A 29 -3.50 -11.90 -0.34
N THR A 30 -4.45 -12.50 0.36
CA THR A 30 -5.02 -13.82 -0.01
C THR A 30 -5.58 -13.86 -1.43
N PRO A 31 -6.36 -12.86 -1.92
CA PRO A 31 -6.93 -12.88 -3.27
C PRO A 31 -5.88 -12.82 -4.38
N PHE A 32 -4.69 -12.33 -4.05
CA PHE A 32 -3.58 -12.14 -4.99
C PHE A 32 -2.49 -13.22 -4.85
N GLY A 33 -2.77 -14.26 -4.07
CA GLY A 33 -1.82 -15.33 -3.83
C GLY A 33 -0.57 -14.91 -3.05
N LEU A 34 -0.66 -13.81 -2.30
CA LEU A 34 0.40 -13.30 -1.44
C LEU A 34 0.26 -13.85 -0.03
N ASP A 35 1.38 -13.99 0.64
CA ASP A 35 1.51 -14.36 2.03
C ASP A 35 2.67 -13.60 2.69
N GLU A 36 2.76 -13.66 4.00
CA GLU A 36 3.80 -12.98 4.76
C GLU A 36 5.22 -13.41 4.35
N GLY A 37 5.41 -14.69 3.98
CA GLY A 37 6.70 -15.20 3.53
C GLY A 37 7.17 -14.52 2.25
N LYS A 38 6.26 -14.27 1.31
CA LYS A 38 6.54 -13.56 0.07
C LYS A 38 6.88 -12.09 0.31
N LEU A 39 6.19 -11.45 1.26
CA LEU A 39 6.48 -10.06 1.67
C LEU A 39 7.87 -9.97 2.31
N ILE A 40 8.21 -10.90 3.20
CA ILE A 40 9.53 -10.96 3.84
C ILE A 40 10.61 -11.18 2.80
N THR A 41 10.39 -12.05 1.81
CA THR A 41 11.34 -12.28 0.71
C THR A 41 11.55 -11.01 -0.09
N THR A 42 10.48 -10.28 -0.44
CA THR A 42 10.59 -9.02 -1.18
C THR A 42 11.35 -7.97 -0.39
N LEU A 43 11.05 -7.79 0.89
CA LEU A 43 11.81 -6.89 1.77
C LEU A 43 13.27 -7.31 1.87
N GLY A 44 13.53 -8.62 1.99
CA GLY A 44 14.90 -9.17 2.05
C GLY A 44 15.73 -8.80 0.83
N THR A 45 15.17 -8.82 -0.38
CA THR A 45 15.86 -8.39 -1.58
C THR A 45 16.27 -6.91 -1.54
N MET A 46 15.45 -6.06 -0.92
CA MET A 46 15.76 -4.62 -0.79
C MET A 46 16.92 -4.36 0.18
N PHE A 47 17.05 -5.18 1.23
CA PHE A 47 18.12 -5.06 2.22
C PHE A 47 19.47 -5.68 1.81
N THR A 48 19.58 -6.24 0.60
CA THR A 48 20.88 -6.69 0.07
C THR A 48 21.83 -5.52 -0.20
N HIS A 49 21.31 -4.31 -0.30
CA HIS A 49 22.04 -3.05 -0.48
C HIS A 49 22.01 -2.18 0.78
N LYS A 50 22.75 -1.06 0.79
CA LYS A 50 22.78 -0.12 1.92
C LYS A 50 21.47 0.62 2.08
N VAL A 51 20.43 -0.08 2.53
CA VAL A 51 19.11 0.45 2.82
C VAL A 51 18.94 0.44 4.34
N ASP A 52 18.60 1.59 4.91
CA ASP A 52 18.39 1.74 6.35
C ASP A 52 16.96 1.37 6.74
N TYR A 53 16.02 1.58 5.81
CA TYR A 53 14.60 1.31 6.01
C TYR A 53 13.94 0.95 4.68
N ALA A 54 13.04 -0.03 4.72
CA ALA A 54 12.17 -0.37 3.59
C ALA A 54 10.77 -0.72 4.08
N ASP A 55 9.78 -0.34 3.31
CA ASP A 55 8.39 -0.72 3.54
C ASP A 55 7.65 -1.08 2.25
N LEU A 56 6.59 -1.83 2.44
CA LEU A 56 5.62 -2.18 1.41
C LEU A 56 4.28 -1.56 1.80
N TYR A 57 3.65 -0.91 0.85
CA TYR A 57 2.36 -0.27 1.01
C TYR A 57 1.34 -0.95 0.10
N PHE A 58 0.19 -1.31 0.64
CA PHE A 58 -0.92 -1.87 -0.10
C PHE A 58 -2.14 -0.98 0.03
N GLN A 59 -2.84 -0.80 -1.06
CA GLN A 59 -4.09 -0.07 -1.10
C GLN A 59 -5.16 -0.87 -1.82
N PHE A 60 -6.34 -0.90 -1.24
CA PHE A 60 -7.55 -1.41 -1.87
C PHE A 60 -8.71 -0.52 -1.47
N THR A 61 -9.34 0.11 -2.46
CA THR A 61 -10.49 0.96 -2.26
C THR A 61 -11.62 0.48 -3.17
N LYS A 62 -12.76 0.19 -2.57
CA LYS A 62 -13.98 -0.14 -3.28
C LYS A 62 -14.98 0.97 -3.04
N SER A 63 -15.47 1.57 -4.11
CA SER A 63 -16.48 2.62 -4.05
C SER A 63 -17.75 2.17 -4.77
N GLU A 64 -18.87 2.32 -4.08
CA GLU A 64 -20.20 2.05 -4.61
C GLU A 64 -21.07 3.29 -4.41
N GLY A 65 -21.73 3.74 -5.46
CA GLY A 65 -22.64 4.87 -5.42
C GLY A 65 -23.98 4.49 -6.06
N TRP A 66 -25.04 4.94 -5.42
CA TRP A 66 -26.40 4.74 -5.91
C TRP A 66 -27.13 6.07 -5.92
N SER A 67 -27.82 6.39 -7.00
CA SER A 67 -28.75 7.51 -7.02
C SER A 67 -30.18 7.01 -7.02
N LEU A 68 -30.98 7.61 -6.12
CA LEU A 68 -32.41 7.34 -6.04
C LEU A 68 -33.19 8.60 -6.39
N GLU A 69 -34.24 8.42 -7.17
CA GLU A 69 -35.17 9.45 -7.51
C GLU A 69 -36.60 8.88 -7.40
N GLU A 70 -37.45 9.53 -6.63
CA GLU A 70 -38.81 9.07 -6.37
C GLU A 70 -38.90 7.62 -5.84
N GLY A 71 -37.93 7.20 -5.01
CA GLY A 71 -37.87 5.84 -4.46
C GLY A 71 -37.37 4.76 -5.45
N ILE A 72 -36.96 5.15 -6.66
CA ILE A 72 -36.47 4.24 -7.69
C ILE A 72 -34.97 4.47 -7.88
N VAL A 73 -34.19 3.39 -7.93
CA VAL A 73 -32.76 3.45 -8.28
C VAL A 73 -32.62 3.86 -9.75
N LYS A 74 -32.04 5.02 -9.99
CA LYS A 74 -31.81 5.56 -11.35
C LYS A 74 -30.46 5.21 -11.89
N SER A 75 -29.44 5.20 -11.05
CA SER A 75 -28.10 4.83 -11.47
C SER A 75 -27.32 4.20 -10.32
N GLY A 76 -26.36 3.37 -10.68
CA GLY A 76 -25.37 2.82 -9.78
C GLY A 76 -23.98 3.01 -10.38
N SER A 77 -23.00 3.33 -9.54
CA SER A 77 -21.60 3.37 -9.90
C SER A 77 -20.81 2.39 -9.03
N PHE A 78 -19.82 1.77 -9.62
CA PHE A 78 -18.92 0.85 -8.95
C PHE A 78 -17.50 1.11 -9.44
N SER A 79 -16.57 1.27 -8.53
CA SER A 79 -15.16 1.37 -8.87
C SER A 79 -14.29 0.64 -7.84
N ILE A 80 -13.20 0.07 -8.33
CA ILE A 80 -12.13 -0.49 -7.52
C ILE A 80 -10.85 0.26 -7.89
N ASP A 81 -10.15 0.74 -6.87
CA ASP A 81 -8.80 1.30 -6.96
C ASP A 81 -7.90 0.49 -6.04
N GLN A 82 -6.84 -0.07 -6.60
CA GLN A 82 -5.92 -0.93 -5.87
C GLN A 82 -4.49 -0.72 -6.34
N GLY A 83 -3.54 -1.09 -5.52
CA GLY A 83 -2.14 -1.04 -5.89
C GLY A 83 -1.20 -1.39 -4.76
N VAL A 84 0.07 -1.52 -5.12
CA VAL A 84 1.16 -1.77 -4.19
C VAL A 84 2.30 -0.80 -4.44
N GLY A 85 2.85 -0.27 -3.37
CA GLY A 85 4.04 0.57 -3.37
C GLY A 85 5.19 -0.08 -2.61
N VAL A 86 6.40 0.15 -3.08
CA VAL A 86 7.64 -0.29 -2.46
C VAL A 86 8.49 0.94 -2.23
N ARG A 87 8.96 1.14 -1.00
CA ARG A 87 9.80 2.29 -0.65
C ARG A 87 11.07 1.81 0.03
N ALA A 88 12.19 2.44 -0.33
CA ALA A 88 13.48 2.26 0.31
C ALA A 88 14.08 3.60 0.72
N VAL A 89 14.71 3.64 1.88
CA VAL A 89 15.37 4.83 2.43
C VAL A 89 16.81 4.48 2.79
N SER A 90 17.75 5.33 2.40
CA SER A 90 19.15 5.23 2.77
C SER A 90 19.70 6.63 3.06
N GLY A 91 20.00 6.90 4.32
CA GLY A 91 20.37 8.24 4.78
C GLY A 91 19.26 9.26 4.53
N ASP A 92 19.56 10.29 3.78
CA ASP A 92 18.64 11.34 3.35
C ASP A 92 17.91 11.05 2.02
N LYS A 93 18.17 9.89 1.40
CA LYS A 93 17.62 9.49 0.11
C LYS A 93 16.44 8.55 0.27
N THR A 94 15.40 8.79 -0.52
CA THR A 94 14.22 7.92 -0.58
C THR A 94 13.91 7.57 -2.02
N ALA A 95 13.72 6.29 -2.29
CA ALA A 95 13.26 5.77 -3.56
C ALA A 95 11.89 5.10 -3.38
N PHE A 96 11.03 5.24 -4.37
CA PHE A 96 9.68 4.70 -4.37
C PHE A 96 9.30 4.15 -5.73
N ALA A 97 8.69 2.97 -5.77
CA ALA A 97 8.08 2.38 -6.96
C ALA A 97 6.65 1.95 -6.64
N TYR A 98 5.76 2.06 -7.61
CA TYR A 98 4.34 1.75 -7.47
C TYR A 98 3.83 0.93 -8.66
N SER A 99 2.90 0.01 -8.38
CA SER A 99 2.14 -0.75 -9.37
C SER A 99 0.65 -0.74 -9.00
N ASP A 100 -0.22 -0.65 -10.01
CA ASP A 100 -1.67 -0.83 -9.89
C ASP A 100 -2.07 -2.31 -9.84
N GLU A 101 -1.12 -3.22 -10.07
CA GLU A 101 -1.29 -4.65 -9.91
C GLU A 101 -0.77 -5.12 -8.54
N ILE A 102 -1.58 -5.81 -7.79
CA ILE A 102 -1.16 -6.47 -6.55
C ILE A 102 -0.78 -7.92 -6.90
N SER A 103 0.52 -8.16 -7.09
CA SER A 103 1.06 -9.50 -7.35
C SER A 103 2.48 -9.62 -6.81
N GLN A 104 2.95 -10.86 -6.63
CA GLN A 104 4.35 -11.09 -6.24
C GLN A 104 5.32 -10.58 -7.32
N ALA A 105 4.97 -10.76 -8.60
CA ALA A 105 5.79 -10.28 -9.70
C ALA A 105 5.94 -8.75 -9.64
N ALA A 106 4.84 -8.00 -9.48
CA ALA A 106 4.87 -6.55 -9.37
C ALA A 106 5.69 -6.07 -8.16
N LEU A 107 5.60 -6.77 -7.03
CA LEU A 107 6.41 -6.47 -5.85
C LEU A 107 7.91 -6.67 -6.10
N LEU A 108 8.29 -7.78 -6.72
CA LEU A 108 9.69 -8.09 -7.04
C LEU A 108 10.24 -7.14 -8.10
N ASP A 109 9.44 -6.82 -9.13
CA ASP A 109 9.82 -5.86 -10.16
C ASP A 109 10.03 -4.45 -9.58
N ALA A 110 9.12 -4.03 -8.68
CA ALA A 110 9.26 -2.77 -7.97
C ALA A 110 10.50 -2.75 -7.07
N ALA A 111 10.76 -3.82 -6.33
CA ALA A 111 11.96 -3.96 -5.51
C ALA A 111 13.23 -3.95 -6.36
N ALA A 112 13.22 -4.65 -7.51
CA ALA A 112 14.35 -4.67 -8.45
C ALA A 112 14.64 -3.31 -9.08
N LEU A 113 13.61 -2.49 -9.33
CA LEU A 113 13.79 -1.11 -9.80
C LEU A 113 14.51 -0.24 -8.77
N LEU A 114 14.27 -0.46 -7.49
CA LEU A 114 14.98 0.24 -6.41
C LEU A 114 16.42 -0.25 -6.28
N ASP A 115 16.69 -1.48 -6.71
CA ASP A 115 17.98 -2.16 -6.64
C ASP A 115 18.86 -1.91 -7.87
N ALA A 116 18.27 -1.79 -9.06
CA ALA A 116 18.96 -1.79 -10.35
C ALA A 116 19.99 -0.66 -10.55
N GLY A 117 20.17 0.21 -9.55
CA GLY A 117 21.12 1.31 -9.61
C GLY A 117 22.32 1.18 -8.69
N GLY A 118 22.28 0.37 -7.63
CA GLY A 118 23.28 0.51 -6.55
C GLY A 118 23.39 1.97 -6.07
N ASP A 119 22.68 2.85 -6.74
CA ASP A 119 22.64 4.29 -6.60
C ASP A 119 21.17 4.72 -6.44
N LEU A 120 20.77 4.86 -5.18
CA LEU A 120 19.46 5.43 -4.84
C LEU A 120 19.22 6.82 -5.46
N ASP A 121 20.27 7.55 -5.88
CA ASP A 121 20.15 8.79 -6.62
C ASP A 121 19.55 8.57 -8.01
N ALA A 122 19.89 7.47 -8.68
CA ALA A 122 19.29 7.14 -9.98
C ALA A 122 17.83 6.67 -9.80
N ALA A 123 17.55 5.90 -8.75
CA ALA A 123 16.21 5.45 -8.40
C ALA A 123 15.32 6.62 -7.95
N ALA A 124 15.83 7.56 -7.14
CA ALA A 124 15.10 8.75 -6.70
C ALA A 124 14.78 9.71 -7.86
N ARG A 125 15.65 9.77 -8.88
CA ARG A 125 15.37 10.52 -10.13
C ARG A 125 14.37 9.82 -11.05
N SER A 126 14.17 8.53 -10.88
CA SER A 126 13.16 7.74 -11.57
C SER A 126 11.80 7.79 -10.87
N THR A 127 11.55 8.81 -10.05
CA THR A 127 10.36 9.03 -9.23
C THR A 127 9.10 8.61 -9.98
N CYS A 128 8.38 7.65 -9.41
CA CYS A 128 7.07 7.20 -9.89
C CYS A 128 7.09 6.51 -11.27
N ARG A 129 7.79 5.40 -11.39
CA ARG A 129 7.55 4.50 -12.52
C ARG A 129 6.36 3.62 -12.18
N THR A 130 5.22 3.91 -12.78
CA THR A 130 4.09 2.97 -12.81
C THR A 130 4.52 1.77 -13.64
N ILE A 131 4.62 0.61 -13.00
CA ILE A 131 4.80 -0.67 -13.69
C ILE A 131 3.43 -1.08 -14.17
N ARG A 132 3.23 -1.13 -15.48
CA ARG A 132 2.02 -1.66 -16.11
C ARG A 132 2.24 -3.07 -16.57
#